data_c767ade020c7076d34a8e08a11a266f2
#
_entry.id   c767ade020c7076d34a8e08a11a266f2
#
_cell.length_a   1.000
_cell.length_b   1.000
_cell.length_c   1.000
_cell.angle_alpha   90.00
_cell.angle_beta   90.00
_cell.angle_gamma   90.00
#
_symmetry.space_group_name_H-M   'P 1'
#
loop_
_entity.id
_entity.type
_entity.pdbx_description
1 polymer ?
#
loop_
_entity_poly.entity_id
_entity_poly.type
_entity_poly.pdbx_seq_one_letter_code
_entity_poly.pdbx_strand_id
1 'polypeptide(L)'
;MVKRERQKQRERDPKERIKTFEEVSFAFDDQTAVLEAERCLQCKNAPCIKGCPVNINIPAFIKQLTLGDQKGAIDIIKQTNNLPGVCGRVCPQEEQCEKNCLRKKVDGQAVAIGALERYTADYALEHFDDVPQVPKEKIGKVAVIGAGPAGLTAAADLAMGGAEVTIYEAFHKAGGVLIYGIPEFRLPKVLVQKEIDKVLSMGVKLELNTVVGKTITMEEILQEYDAVFIGSGAGLPKFMGIEGENLNGVFSANEYLTRVNLMKAYDAEYDTPVWRGNKVVVLGGGNVAMDAARTALRLGAQEVYIVYRRSREEMPCRVEEAEHALEEGVKFELLSQPIKILGQDGKVTAIECLKCELTEPDESGRRRPVEIPGSNYIIECDTVIVAIGTSPNPLLTNSFKDLKTANKGTLIVDENNMTTVENVYAGGDAVTGAATVILAMGAGKKAAAQILQKLKEKAGKTE
;
A
#
# COMPACT_ATOMS: atom_id res chain seq x y z
N MET A 1 -8.93 4.21 37.05
CA MET A 1 -9.24 3.59 35.76
C MET A 1 -8.83 2.12 35.83
N VAL A 2 -9.73 1.19 35.53
CA VAL A 2 -9.41 -0.23 35.47
C VAL A 2 -8.48 -0.45 34.29
N LYS A 3 -7.34 -1.11 34.50
CA LYS A 3 -6.47 -1.57 33.41
C LYS A 3 -7.25 -2.63 32.63
N ARG A 4 -7.52 -2.35 31.35
CA ARG A 4 -8.10 -3.32 30.42
C ARG A 4 -7.04 -3.72 29.42
N GLU A 5 -6.80 -5.02 29.25
CA GLU A 5 -5.84 -5.54 28.29
C GLU A 5 -6.28 -5.24 26.84
N ARG A 6 -5.32 -4.95 25.97
CA ARG A 6 -5.54 -4.82 24.53
C ARG A 6 -6.00 -6.15 23.98
N GLN A 7 -7.11 -6.14 23.25
CA GLN A 7 -7.56 -7.32 22.53
C GLN A 7 -6.65 -7.60 21.34
N LYS A 8 -6.35 -8.88 21.11
CA LYS A 8 -5.53 -9.35 20.00
C LYS A 8 -6.44 -9.97 18.94
N GLN A 9 -6.14 -9.71 17.66
CA GLN A 9 -6.76 -10.44 16.57
C GLN A 9 -6.30 -11.92 16.65
N ARG A 10 -7.21 -12.82 16.35
CA ARG A 10 -6.86 -14.23 16.17
C ARG A 10 -6.16 -14.39 14.83
N GLU A 11 -5.23 -15.30 14.77
CA GLU A 11 -4.46 -15.62 13.58
C GLU A 11 -4.49 -17.11 13.30
N ARG A 12 -4.30 -17.49 12.05
CA ARG A 12 -4.10 -18.89 11.68
C ARG A 12 -2.75 -19.39 12.21
N ASP A 13 -2.71 -20.65 12.59
CA ASP A 13 -1.45 -21.29 13.00
C ASP A 13 -0.38 -21.14 11.92
N PRO A 14 0.86 -20.74 12.25
CA PRO A 14 1.92 -20.50 11.28
C PRO A 14 2.18 -21.67 10.33
N LYS A 15 2.15 -22.92 10.83
CA LYS A 15 2.40 -24.13 10.04
C LYS A 15 1.24 -24.45 9.08
N GLU A 16 0.04 -23.99 9.40
CA GLU A 16 -1.13 -24.17 8.53
C GLU A 16 -1.28 -23.02 7.53
N ARG A 17 -1.04 -21.76 7.97
CA ARG A 17 -1.21 -20.60 7.11
C ARG A 17 -0.22 -20.53 5.94
N ILE A 18 0.97 -21.16 6.05
CA ILE A 18 1.92 -21.28 4.93
C ILE A 18 1.43 -22.20 3.80
N LYS A 19 0.42 -23.03 4.04
CA LYS A 19 -0.14 -23.96 3.04
C LYS A 19 -1.28 -23.36 2.22
N THR A 20 -1.70 -22.13 2.53
CA THR A 20 -2.85 -21.48 1.90
C THR A 20 -2.58 -20.01 1.63
N PHE A 21 -3.35 -19.45 0.70
CA PHE A 21 -3.39 -18.01 0.44
C PHE A 21 -4.55 -17.31 1.14
N GLU A 22 -5.30 -18.00 1.99
CA GLU A 22 -6.34 -17.39 2.81
C GLU A 22 -5.76 -16.35 3.79
N GLU A 23 -6.59 -15.36 4.15
CA GLU A 23 -6.20 -14.27 5.04
C GLU A 23 -5.66 -14.80 6.39
N VAL A 24 -4.51 -14.29 6.81
CA VAL A 24 -3.79 -14.75 8.02
C VAL A 24 -4.54 -14.41 9.30
N SER A 25 -4.94 -13.15 9.43
CA SER A 25 -5.61 -12.64 10.64
C SER A 25 -7.12 -12.64 10.48
N PHE A 26 -7.85 -12.84 11.56
CA PHE A 26 -9.32 -12.76 11.58
C PHE A 26 -9.76 -11.39 12.12
N ALA A 27 -10.90 -10.88 11.65
CA ALA A 27 -11.55 -9.73 12.27
C ALA A 27 -11.93 -10.01 13.73
N PHE A 28 -12.13 -8.98 14.52
CA PHE A 28 -12.79 -9.13 15.83
C PHE A 28 -14.22 -9.63 15.63
N ASP A 29 -14.71 -10.42 16.59
CA ASP A 29 -16.15 -10.61 16.78
C ASP A 29 -16.75 -9.39 17.51
N ASP A 30 -18.08 -9.31 17.55
CA ASP A 30 -18.81 -8.18 18.12
C ASP A 30 -18.42 -7.92 19.59
N GLN A 31 -18.28 -8.97 20.39
CA GLN A 31 -17.93 -8.86 21.80
C GLN A 31 -16.51 -8.31 21.97
N THR A 32 -15.56 -8.85 21.23
CA THR A 32 -14.15 -8.42 21.25
C THR A 32 -14.01 -6.97 20.77
N ALA A 33 -14.75 -6.59 19.72
CA ALA A 33 -14.76 -5.23 19.20
C ALA A 33 -15.27 -4.22 20.25
N VAL A 34 -16.37 -4.53 20.96
CA VAL A 34 -16.89 -3.67 22.01
C VAL A 34 -15.92 -3.55 23.18
N LEU A 35 -15.34 -4.67 23.64
CA LEU A 35 -14.33 -4.68 24.73
C LEU A 35 -13.12 -3.82 24.39
N GLU A 36 -12.62 -3.89 23.16
CA GLU A 36 -11.50 -3.06 22.72
C GLU A 36 -11.92 -1.58 22.55
N ALA A 37 -13.10 -1.32 22.00
CA ALA A 37 -13.63 0.02 21.84
C ALA A 37 -13.77 0.76 23.18
N GLU A 38 -14.18 0.06 24.25
CA GLU A 38 -14.29 0.60 25.62
C GLU A 38 -12.93 1.00 26.24
N ARG A 39 -11.80 0.60 25.65
CA ARG A 39 -10.47 1.07 26.08
C ARG A 39 -10.19 2.50 25.62
N CYS A 40 -10.92 3.01 24.64
CA CYS A 40 -10.72 4.37 24.14
C CYS A 40 -11.03 5.42 25.20
N LEU A 41 -10.09 6.34 25.44
CA LEU A 41 -10.23 7.40 26.43
C LEU A 41 -11.14 8.55 25.98
N GLN A 42 -11.64 8.55 24.76
CA GLN A 42 -12.47 9.61 24.18
C GLN A 42 -11.84 11.01 24.37
N CYS A 43 -10.56 11.14 24.00
CA CYS A 43 -9.76 12.33 24.22
C CYS A 43 -10.33 13.55 23.47
N LYS A 44 -10.49 14.70 24.17
CA LYS A 44 -10.98 15.95 23.58
C LYS A 44 -10.08 16.44 22.43
N ASN A 45 -8.76 16.35 22.60
CA ASN A 45 -7.75 16.67 21.58
C ASN A 45 -7.04 15.37 21.22
N ALA A 46 -7.67 14.52 20.42
CA ALA A 46 -7.23 13.19 20.12
C ALA A 46 -6.00 13.17 19.17
N PRO A 47 -4.77 12.88 19.65
CA PRO A 47 -3.60 12.90 18.77
C PRO A 47 -3.63 11.80 17.72
N CYS A 48 -4.40 10.73 17.93
CA CYS A 48 -4.60 9.66 16.95
C CYS A 48 -5.22 10.17 15.63
N ILE A 49 -6.10 11.20 15.68
CA ILE A 49 -6.66 11.85 14.49
C ILE A 49 -5.52 12.44 13.63
N LYS A 50 -4.64 13.24 14.26
CA LYS A 50 -3.48 13.84 13.58
C LYS A 50 -2.46 12.81 13.09
N GLY A 51 -2.44 11.64 13.73
CA GLY A 51 -1.61 10.52 13.31
C GLY A 51 -2.17 9.76 12.10
N CYS A 52 -3.43 10.02 11.72
CA CYS A 52 -4.05 9.44 10.53
C CYS A 52 -3.88 10.39 9.33
N PRO A 53 -3.25 9.97 8.23
CA PRO A 53 -3.02 10.81 7.04
C PRO A 53 -4.30 11.36 6.38
N VAL A 54 -5.45 10.73 6.62
CA VAL A 54 -6.76 11.21 6.15
C VAL A 54 -7.64 11.76 7.27
N ASN A 55 -7.10 11.91 8.49
CA ASN A 55 -7.76 12.54 9.64
C ASN A 55 -9.10 11.91 10.04
N ILE A 56 -9.21 10.58 10.06
CA ILE A 56 -10.41 9.88 10.57
C ILE A 56 -10.71 10.36 11.99
N ASN A 57 -11.98 10.68 12.27
CA ASN A 57 -12.43 10.99 13.63
C ASN A 57 -12.51 9.72 14.49
N ILE A 58 -11.31 9.22 14.88
CA ILE A 58 -11.13 7.94 15.56
C ILE A 58 -11.93 7.83 16.86
N PRO A 59 -11.91 8.80 17.79
CA PRO A 59 -12.74 8.68 18.99
C PRO A 59 -14.24 8.58 18.68
N ALA A 60 -14.71 9.30 17.66
CA ALA A 60 -16.13 9.31 17.33
C ALA A 60 -16.60 7.95 16.79
N PHE A 61 -15.88 7.34 15.81
CA PHE A 61 -16.30 6.03 15.31
C PHE A 61 -16.20 4.94 16.38
N ILE A 62 -15.16 4.98 17.24
CA ILE A 62 -15.00 4.02 18.35
C ILE A 62 -16.14 4.21 19.38
N LYS A 63 -16.60 5.46 19.58
CA LYS A 63 -17.75 5.71 20.46
C LYS A 63 -19.01 5.03 19.94
N GLN A 64 -19.27 5.07 18.64
CA GLN A 64 -20.44 4.39 18.06
C GLN A 64 -20.39 2.87 18.30
N LEU A 65 -19.20 2.26 18.18
CA LEU A 65 -19.03 0.82 18.49
C LEU A 65 -19.41 0.50 19.94
N THR A 66 -19.09 1.37 20.92
CA THR A 66 -19.50 1.16 22.32
C THR A 66 -21.01 1.29 22.52
N LEU A 67 -21.73 1.90 21.59
CA LEU A 67 -23.19 2.06 21.61
C LEU A 67 -23.91 0.97 20.78
N GLY A 68 -23.16 0.09 20.12
CA GLY A 68 -23.72 -0.91 19.21
C GLY A 68 -24.22 -0.31 17.88
N ASP A 69 -23.76 0.89 17.53
CA ASP A 69 -24.12 1.56 16.28
C ASP A 69 -23.01 1.40 15.21
N GLN A 70 -22.98 0.23 14.57
CA GLN A 70 -22.03 -0.07 13.50
C GLN A 70 -22.23 0.82 12.26
N LYS A 71 -23.50 1.20 11.97
CA LYS A 71 -23.80 2.12 10.85
C LYS A 71 -23.22 3.50 11.09
N GLY A 72 -23.45 4.08 12.26
CA GLY A 72 -22.85 5.36 12.65
C GLY A 72 -21.32 5.31 12.68
N ALA A 73 -20.73 4.18 13.08
CA ALA A 73 -19.28 4.01 13.07
C ALA A 73 -18.68 4.06 11.66
N ILE A 74 -19.25 3.30 10.71
CA ILE A 74 -18.75 3.31 9.31
C ILE A 74 -19.00 4.64 8.62
N ASP A 75 -20.11 5.30 8.89
CA ASP A 75 -20.43 6.60 8.31
C ASP A 75 -19.40 7.67 8.75
N ILE A 76 -18.95 7.63 10.00
CA ILE A 76 -17.88 8.51 10.48
C ILE A 76 -16.55 8.22 9.79
N ILE A 77 -16.17 6.95 9.63
CA ILE A 77 -14.94 6.57 8.93
C ILE A 77 -14.99 7.07 7.48
N LYS A 78 -16.10 6.84 6.78
CA LYS A 78 -16.27 7.19 5.36
C LYS A 78 -16.31 8.69 5.07
N GLN A 79 -16.47 9.56 6.06
CA GLN A 79 -16.31 11.01 5.86
C GLN A 79 -14.93 11.37 5.31
N THR A 80 -13.90 10.58 5.64
CA THR A 80 -12.53 10.89 5.22
C THR A 80 -11.75 9.71 4.64
N ASN A 81 -12.22 8.47 4.81
CA ASN A 81 -11.57 7.27 4.30
C ASN A 81 -12.51 6.49 3.36
N ASN A 82 -12.15 6.43 2.08
CA ASN A 82 -12.93 5.76 1.04
C ASN A 82 -12.62 4.26 0.90
N LEU A 83 -11.56 3.76 1.57
CA LEU A 83 -11.10 2.37 1.50
C LEU A 83 -10.83 1.79 2.91
N PRO A 84 -11.82 1.82 3.82
CA PRO A 84 -11.60 1.45 5.22
C PRO A 84 -11.24 -0.03 5.42
N GLY A 85 -11.79 -0.94 4.63
CA GLY A 85 -11.47 -2.36 4.70
C GLY A 85 -10.02 -2.66 4.31
N VAL A 86 -9.47 -1.88 3.38
CA VAL A 86 -8.04 -1.91 3.02
C VAL A 86 -7.20 -1.33 4.15
N CYS A 87 -7.54 -0.12 4.63
CA CYS A 87 -6.75 0.59 5.64
C CYS A 87 -6.66 -0.17 6.96
N GLY A 88 -7.74 -0.77 7.42
CA GLY A 88 -7.78 -1.60 8.63
C GLY A 88 -6.82 -2.80 8.59
N ARG A 89 -6.44 -3.26 7.37
CA ARG A 89 -5.51 -4.39 7.16
C ARG A 89 -4.06 -3.97 6.92
N VAL A 90 -3.82 -2.91 6.13
CA VAL A 90 -2.48 -2.65 5.59
C VAL A 90 -1.80 -1.38 6.11
N CYS A 91 -2.51 -0.50 6.82
CA CYS A 91 -1.90 0.67 7.44
C CYS A 91 -0.84 0.24 8.49
N PRO A 92 0.31 0.91 8.57
CA PRO A 92 1.24 0.75 9.68
C PRO A 92 0.74 1.55 10.89
N GLN A 93 -0.32 1.07 11.55
CA GLN A 93 -0.99 1.80 12.64
C GLN A 93 -0.03 2.09 13.79
N GLU A 94 0.94 1.18 14.02
CA GLU A 94 2.02 1.30 15.03
C GLU A 94 2.90 2.54 14.80
N GLU A 95 2.97 3.05 13.58
CA GLU A 95 3.71 4.26 13.20
C GLU A 95 2.80 5.48 12.98
N GLN A 96 1.49 5.30 12.97
CA GLN A 96 0.49 6.32 12.64
C GLN A 96 -0.46 6.60 13.82
N CYS A 97 -1.73 6.18 13.70
CA CYS A 97 -2.77 6.49 14.69
C CYS A 97 -2.50 5.86 16.05
N GLU A 98 -2.07 4.59 16.11
CA GLU A 98 -1.80 3.88 17.37
C GLU A 98 -0.52 4.39 18.05
N LYS A 99 0.50 4.81 17.28
CA LYS A 99 1.71 5.46 17.83
C LYS A 99 1.34 6.65 18.72
N ASN A 100 0.36 7.41 18.30
CA ASN A 100 -0.10 8.64 18.94
C ASN A 100 -1.21 8.41 19.99
N CYS A 101 -1.63 7.17 20.23
CA CYS A 101 -2.72 6.86 21.17
C CYS A 101 -2.31 7.14 22.63
N LEU A 102 -3.04 8.02 23.31
CA LEU A 102 -2.77 8.36 24.71
C LEU A 102 -3.04 7.21 25.69
N ARG A 103 -3.83 6.20 25.29
CA ARG A 103 -4.03 5.00 26.08
C ARG A 103 -2.70 4.30 26.40
N LYS A 104 -1.74 4.36 25.50
CA LYS A 104 -0.39 3.80 25.67
C LYS A 104 0.32 4.36 26.93
N LYS A 105 0.01 5.64 27.33
CA LYS A 105 0.55 6.25 28.55
C LYS A 105 -0.13 5.76 29.82
N VAL A 106 -1.32 5.15 29.73
CA VAL A 106 -2.10 4.68 30.88
C VAL A 106 -1.78 3.24 31.25
N ASP A 107 -1.73 2.35 30.26
CA ASP A 107 -1.55 0.90 30.49
C ASP A 107 -0.46 0.26 29.61
N GLY A 108 0.32 1.08 28.91
CA GLY A 108 1.45 0.61 28.05
C GLY A 108 1.02 0.20 26.65
N GLN A 109 -0.27 0.11 26.35
CA GLN A 109 -0.79 -0.41 25.08
C GLN A 109 -1.79 0.56 24.45
N ALA A 110 -1.58 0.90 23.18
CA ALA A 110 -2.54 1.65 22.38
C ALA A 110 -3.87 0.89 22.26
N VAL A 111 -4.95 1.58 21.92
CA VAL A 111 -6.18 0.95 21.42
C VAL A 111 -5.86 0.33 20.05
N ALA A 112 -6.40 -0.87 19.77
CA ALA A 112 -6.25 -1.55 18.49
C ALA A 112 -7.12 -0.89 17.42
N ILE A 113 -6.73 0.33 17.01
CA ILE A 113 -7.53 1.20 16.13
C ILE A 113 -7.72 0.55 14.77
N GLY A 114 -6.64 -0.01 14.19
CA GLY A 114 -6.73 -0.69 12.91
C GLY A 114 -7.63 -1.92 12.93
N ALA A 115 -7.59 -2.70 14.00
CA ALA A 115 -8.47 -3.87 14.16
C ALA A 115 -9.95 -3.46 14.30
N LEU A 116 -10.24 -2.34 14.99
CA LEU A 116 -11.59 -1.79 15.08
C LEU A 116 -12.07 -1.19 13.75
N GLU A 117 -11.20 -0.52 13.01
CA GLU A 117 -11.49 -0.02 11.66
C GLU A 117 -11.80 -1.18 10.71
N ARG A 118 -10.99 -2.25 10.75
CA ARG A 118 -11.21 -3.48 9.99
C ARG A 118 -12.57 -4.12 10.33
N TYR A 119 -12.85 -4.33 11.61
CA TYR A 119 -14.13 -4.86 12.08
C TYR A 119 -15.31 -4.05 11.55
N THR A 120 -15.24 -2.72 11.68
CA THR A 120 -16.30 -1.81 11.23
C THR A 120 -16.51 -1.89 9.72
N ALA A 121 -15.41 -1.93 8.95
CA ALA A 121 -15.47 -2.02 7.49
C ALA A 121 -16.01 -3.38 7.00
N ASP A 122 -15.52 -4.49 7.58
CA ASP A 122 -15.97 -5.83 7.23
C ASP A 122 -17.48 -5.99 7.54
N TYR A 123 -17.91 -5.56 8.72
CA TYR A 123 -19.33 -5.57 9.10
C TYR A 123 -20.17 -4.76 8.11
N ALA A 124 -19.71 -3.57 7.73
CA ALA A 124 -20.44 -2.72 6.80
C ALA A 124 -20.52 -3.31 5.38
N LEU A 125 -19.47 -4.00 4.90
CA LEU A 125 -19.47 -4.65 3.59
C LEU A 125 -20.38 -5.90 3.52
N GLU A 126 -20.70 -6.48 4.68
CA GLU A 126 -21.59 -7.64 4.79
C GLU A 126 -23.05 -7.25 5.02
N HIS A 127 -23.32 -6.14 5.72
CA HIS A 127 -24.66 -5.82 6.22
C HIS A 127 -25.28 -4.56 5.62
N PHE A 128 -24.50 -3.68 4.98
CA PHE A 128 -24.99 -2.40 4.45
C PHE A 128 -24.72 -2.29 2.95
N ASP A 129 -25.76 -2.07 2.19
CA ASP A 129 -25.71 -1.93 0.73
C ASP A 129 -25.83 -0.46 0.28
N ASP A 130 -25.32 0.45 1.11
CA ASP A 130 -25.42 1.88 0.89
C ASP A 130 -24.59 2.34 -0.31
N VAL A 131 -25.25 3.03 -1.24
CA VAL A 131 -24.60 3.78 -2.31
C VAL A 131 -24.46 5.24 -1.87
N PRO A 132 -23.24 5.81 -1.88
CA PRO A 132 -23.05 7.21 -1.53
C PRO A 132 -23.87 8.14 -2.43
N GLN A 133 -24.52 9.13 -1.82
CA GLN A 133 -25.27 10.13 -2.56
C GLN A 133 -24.31 11.09 -3.28
N VAL A 134 -24.49 11.26 -4.58
CA VAL A 134 -23.70 12.21 -5.38
C VAL A 134 -24.60 13.29 -5.97
N PRO A 135 -24.10 14.54 -6.15
CA PRO A 135 -24.86 15.61 -6.79
C PRO A 135 -25.31 15.23 -8.21
N LYS A 136 -26.56 15.52 -8.57
CA LYS A 136 -27.08 15.29 -9.92
C LYS A 136 -26.48 16.28 -10.92
N GLU A 137 -26.38 17.56 -10.52
CA GLU A 137 -25.73 18.59 -11.33
C GLU A 137 -24.22 18.42 -11.34
N LYS A 138 -23.63 18.37 -12.50
CA LYS A 138 -22.19 18.25 -12.66
C LYS A 138 -21.54 19.62 -12.79
N ILE A 139 -20.39 19.78 -12.10
CA ILE A 139 -19.62 21.05 -12.07
C ILE A 139 -18.42 21.03 -13.01
N GLY A 140 -18.11 19.91 -13.66
CA GLY A 140 -17.01 19.75 -14.60
C GLY A 140 -16.61 18.30 -14.77
N LYS A 141 -15.69 18.05 -15.72
CA LYS A 141 -15.17 16.72 -16.06
C LYS A 141 -13.74 16.56 -15.56
N VAL A 142 -13.42 15.44 -14.95
CA VAL A 142 -12.07 15.16 -14.42
C VAL A 142 -11.60 13.80 -14.88
N ALA A 143 -10.39 13.75 -15.46
CA ALA A 143 -9.68 12.51 -15.73
C ALA A 143 -8.79 12.14 -14.55
N VAL A 144 -8.81 10.86 -14.17
CA VAL A 144 -7.92 10.29 -13.16
C VAL A 144 -7.04 9.24 -13.81
N ILE A 145 -5.73 9.40 -13.76
CA ILE A 145 -4.75 8.49 -14.37
C ILE A 145 -4.21 7.54 -13.30
N GLY A 146 -4.63 6.29 -13.35
CA GLY A 146 -4.31 5.21 -12.41
C GLY A 146 -5.42 4.95 -11.39
N ALA A 147 -5.84 3.69 -11.30
CA ALA A 147 -6.86 3.19 -10.38
C ALA A 147 -6.28 2.60 -9.08
N GLY A 148 -5.11 3.09 -8.63
CA GLY A 148 -4.55 2.77 -7.33
C GLY A 148 -5.20 3.55 -6.19
N PRO A 149 -4.72 3.41 -4.93
CA PRO A 149 -5.31 4.06 -3.75
C PRO A 149 -5.50 5.58 -3.90
N ALA A 150 -4.50 6.28 -4.47
CA ALA A 150 -4.59 7.72 -4.69
C ALA A 150 -5.70 8.08 -5.70
N GLY A 151 -5.73 7.37 -6.84
CA GLY A 151 -6.71 7.62 -7.89
C GLY A 151 -8.13 7.26 -7.47
N LEU A 152 -8.33 6.11 -6.84
CA LEU A 152 -9.64 5.69 -6.33
C LEU A 152 -10.19 6.68 -5.30
N THR A 153 -9.33 7.17 -4.39
CA THR A 153 -9.73 8.16 -3.38
C THR A 153 -10.04 9.51 -4.02
N ALA A 154 -9.20 9.98 -4.95
CA ALA A 154 -9.47 11.22 -5.67
C ALA A 154 -10.78 11.13 -6.46
N ALA A 155 -11.01 10.01 -7.17
CA ALA A 155 -12.23 9.79 -7.96
C ALA A 155 -13.49 9.79 -7.08
N ALA A 156 -13.45 9.14 -5.93
CA ALA A 156 -14.58 9.12 -4.98
C ALA A 156 -14.90 10.54 -4.46
N ASP A 157 -13.88 11.27 -3.98
CA ASP A 157 -14.08 12.62 -3.46
C ASP A 157 -14.55 13.59 -4.55
N LEU A 158 -14.02 13.48 -5.76
CA LEU A 158 -14.44 14.27 -6.92
C LEU A 158 -15.90 14.00 -7.30
N ALA A 159 -16.29 12.72 -7.36
CA ALA A 159 -17.67 12.34 -7.66
C ALA A 159 -18.66 12.83 -6.60
N MET A 160 -18.31 12.66 -5.32
CA MET A 160 -19.09 13.19 -4.19
C MET A 160 -19.18 14.72 -4.22
N GLY A 161 -18.15 15.41 -4.73
CA GLY A 161 -18.14 16.86 -4.95
C GLY A 161 -18.90 17.35 -6.18
N GLY A 162 -19.44 16.44 -7.01
CA GLY A 162 -20.24 16.76 -8.19
C GLY A 162 -19.47 16.78 -9.51
N ALA A 163 -18.23 16.32 -9.58
CA ALA A 163 -17.52 16.14 -10.84
C ALA A 163 -18.00 14.89 -11.60
N GLU A 164 -17.95 14.93 -12.94
CA GLU A 164 -18.00 13.74 -13.79
C GLU A 164 -16.59 13.19 -13.90
N VAL A 165 -16.38 11.94 -13.45
CA VAL A 165 -15.04 11.37 -13.30
C VAL A 165 -14.86 10.15 -14.20
N THR A 166 -13.74 10.11 -14.93
CA THR A 166 -13.28 8.93 -15.66
C THR A 166 -11.88 8.53 -15.15
N ILE A 167 -11.73 7.28 -14.73
CA ILE A 167 -10.44 6.69 -14.37
C ILE A 167 -9.88 5.93 -15.56
N TYR A 168 -8.63 6.21 -15.93
CA TYR A 168 -7.85 5.47 -16.92
C TYR A 168 -6.85 4.56 -16.21
N GLU A 169 -6.96 3.25 -16.39
CA GLU A 169 -6.10 2.26 -15.76
C GLU A 169 -5.36 1.44 -16.82
N ALA A 170 -4.04 1.35 -16.67
CA ALA A 170 -3.17 0.63 -17.61
C ALA A 170 -3.39 -0.89 -17.57
N PHE A 171 -3.73 -1.44 -16.41
CA PHE A 171 -3.96 -2.87 -16.24
C PHE A 171 -5.39 -3.27 -16.57
N HIS A 172 -5.61 -4.58 -16.66
CA HIS A 172 -6.92 -5.20 -16.87
C HIS A 172 -7.78 -5.24 -15.60
N LYS A 173 -7.27 -4.74 -14.46
CA LYS A 173 -7.96 -4.64 -13.17
C LYS A 173 -7.57 -3.35 -12.46
N ALA A 174 -8.56 -2.71 -11.86
CA ALA A 174 -8.34 -1.57 -10.97
C ALA A 174 -7.81 -2.04 -9.60
N GLY A 175 -7.17 -1.13 -8.86
CA GLY A 175 -6.66 -1.32 -7.51
C GLY A 175 -5.15 -1.07 -7.36
N GLY A 176 -4.40 -1.04 -8.46
CA GLY A 176 -2.96 -0.81 -8.42
C GLY A 176 -2.27 -1.79 -7.48
N VAL A 177 -1.41 -1.28 -6.58
CA VAL A 177 -0.64 -2.10 -5.63
C VAL A 177 -1.52 -2.98 -4.72
N LEU A 178 -2.78 -2.62 -4.48
CA LEU A 178 -3.73 -3.44 -3.71
C LEU A 178 -4.02 -4.78 -4.37
N ILE A 179 -3.93 -4.82 -5.69
CA ILE A 179 -4.21 -6.02 -6.50
C ILE A 179 -2.93 -6.73 -6.92
N TYR A 180 -1.92 -6.01 -7.44
CA TYR A 180 -0.72 -6.66 -7.97
C TYR A 180 0.35 -6.88 -6.90
N GLY A 181 0.45 -6.01 -5.87
CA GLY A 181 1.59 -6.00 -4.95
C GLY A 181 1.31 -6.71 -3.63
N ILE A 182 0.21 -6.40 -2.96
CA ILE A 182 -0.11 -6.96 -1.64
C ILE A 182 -0.71 -8.36 -1.81
N PRO A 183 -0.18 -9.40 -1.14
CA PRO A 183 -0.66 -10.77 -1.28
C PRO A 183 -2.10 -10.98 -0.78
N GLU A 184 -2.77 -12.01 -1.34
CA GLU A 184 -4.11 -12.43 -0.97
C GLU A 184 -4.24 -12.70 0.54
N PHE A 185 -3.23 -13.34 1.14
CA PHE A 185 -3.23 -13.70 2.57
C PHE A 185 -3.07 -12.49 3.52
N ARG A 186 -2.80 -11.28 2.99
CA ARG A 186 -2.82 -10.01 3.74
C ARG A 186 -4.00 -9.12 3.39
N LEU A 187 -4.39 -9.15 2.12
CA LEU A 187 -5.45 -8.30 1.57
C LEU A 187 -6.25 -9.07 0.52
N PRO A 188 -7.36 -9.70 0.91
CA PRO A 188 -8.21 -10.45 0.00
C PRO A 188 -8.72 -9.60 -1.16
N LYS A 189 -8.59 -10.11 -2.41
CA LYS A 189 -8.94 -9.34 -3.61
C LYS A 189 -10.44 -9.14 -3.78
N VAL A 190 -11.23 -10.03 -3.21
CA VAL A 190 -12.69 -9.87 -3.15
C VAL A 190 -13.08 -8.62 -2.35
N LEU A 191 -12.41 -8.38 -1.22
CA LEU A 191 -12.62 -7.17 -0.42
C LEU A 191 -12.21 -5.91 -1.20
N VAL A 192 -11.04 -5.93 -1.84
CA VAL A 192 -10.57 -4.79 -2.65
C VAL A 192 -11.56 -4.49 -3.77
N GLN A 193 -12.12 -5.53 -4.43
CA GLN A 193 -13.11 -5.33 -5.48
C GLN A 193 -14.40 -4.69 -4.92
N LYS A 194 -14.90 -5.13 -3.77
CA LYS A 194 -16.07 -4.51 -3.13
C LYS A 194 -15.86 -3.02 -2.83
N GLU A 195 -14.66 -2.64 -2.34
CA GLU A 195 -14.32 -1.24 -2.10
C GLU A 195 -14.25 -0.43 -3.41
N ILE A 196 -13.70 -1.00 -4.48
CA ILE A 196 -13.67 -0.38 -5.81
C ILE A 196 -15.10 -0.22 -6.35
N ASP A 197 -15.93 -1.24 -6.23
CA ASP A 197 -17.33 -1.22 -6.70
C ASP A 197 -18.14 -0.10 -6.00
N LYS A 198 -17.86 0.17 -4.72
CA LYS A 198 -18.44 1.32 -4.01
C LYS A 198 -18.02 2.66 -4.63
N VAL A 199 -16.76 2.81 -5.07
CA VAL A 199 -16.31 4.01 -5.79
C VAL A 199 -17.02 4.12 -7.14
N LEU A 200 -17.09 3.04 -7.90
CA LEU A 200 -17.74 3.03 -9.21
C LEU A 200 -19.25 3.29 -9.11
N SER A 201 -19.90 2.84 -8.03
CA SER A 201 -21.33 3.09 -7.78
C SER A 201 -21.70 4.58 -7.64
N MET A 202 -20.70 5.45 -7.41
CA MET A 202 -20.87 6.90 -7.45
C MET A 202 -20.99 7.49 -8.86
N GLY A 203 -21.03 6.66 -9.90
CA GLY A 203 -21.08 7.06 -11.31
C GLY A 203 -19.70 7.35 -11.91
N VAL A 204 -18.62 6.91 -11.25
CA VAL A 204 -17.26 6.98 -11.78
C VAL A 204 -17.11 5.99 -12.93
N LYS A 205 -16.66 6.47 -14.10
CA LYS A 205 -16.33 5.64 -15.25
C LYS A 205 -14.92 5.04 -15.08
N LEU A 206 -14.72 3.80 -15.52
CA LEU A 206 -13.45 3.11 -15.45
C LEU A 206 -13.08 2.54 -16.82
N GLU A 207 -11.97 3.03 -17.38
CA GLU A 207 -11.40 2.59 -18.65
C GLU A 207 -10.14 1.77 -18.36
N LEU A 208 -10.28 0.44 -18.40
CA LEU A 208 -9.18 -0.51 -18.22
C LEU A 208 -8.36 -0.68 -19.51
N ASN A 209 -7.16 -1.28 -19.37
CA ASN A 209 -6.23 -1.53 -20.48
C ASN A 209 -5.88 -0.24 -21.27
N THR A 210 -5.94 0.91 -20.60
CA THR A 210 -5.72 2.21 -21.19
C THR A 210 -4.46 2.84 -20.63
N VAL A 211 -3.39 2.85 -21.45
CA VAL A 211 -2.08 3.38 -21.09
C VAL A 211 -1.98 4.82 -21.56
N VAL A 212 -2.16 5.78 -20.66
CA VAL A 212 -2.00 7.21 -20.97
C VAL A 212 -0.57 7.50 -21.39
N GLY A 213 -0.42 8.20 -22.51
CA GLY A 213 0.85 8.40 -23.20
C GLY A 213 1.18 7.34 -24.25
N LYS A 214 0.26 6.36 -24.48
CA LYS A 214 0.37 5.34 -25.54
C LYS A 214 -0.95 5.09 -26.26
N THR A 215 -1.99 4.62 -25.53
CA THR A 215 -3.31 4.35 -26.14
C THR A 215 -4.18 5.60 -26.23
N ILE A 216 -3.96 6.55 -25.34
CA ILE A 216 -4.52 7.90 -25.36
C ILE A 216 -3.42 8.87 -24.91
N THR A 217 -3.32 10.04 -25.52
CA THR A 217 -2.31 11.04 -25.20
C THR A 217 -2.77 11.97 -24.08
N MET A 218 -1.84 12.68 -23.44
CA MET A 218 -2.18 13.72 -22.47
C MET A 218 -2.88 14.89 -23.13
N GLU A 219 -2.52 15.20 -24.38
CA GLU A 219 -3.11 16.28 -25.18
C GLU A 219 -4.60 16.00 -25.46
N GLU A 220 -4.97 14.76 -25.79
CA GLU A 220 -6.37 14.35 -25.97
C GLU A 220 -7.15 14.48 -24.67
N ILE A 221 -6.57 14.02 -23.54
CA ILE A 221 -7.20 14.15 -22.22
C ILE A 221 -7.40 15.63 -21.84
N LEU A 222 -6.40 16.49 -22.06
CA LEU A 222 -6.49 17.92 -21.74
C LEU A 222 -7.50 18.69 -22.61
N GLN A 223 -7.86 18.17 -23.79
CA GLN A 223 -8.92 18.73 -24.62
C GLN A 223 -10.33 18.36 -24.15
N GLU A 224 -10.48 17.18 -23.50
CA GLU A 224 -11.80 16.65 -23.11
C GLU A 224 -12.17 16.99 -21.66
N TYR A 225 -11.17 17.13 -20.76
CA TYR A 225 -11.38 17.26 -19.32
C TYR A 225 -10.97 18.64 -18.80
N ASP A 226 -11.72 19.15 -17.82
CA ASP A 226 -11.45 20.44 -17.16
C ASP A 226 -10.23 20.36 -16.20
N ALA A 227 -9.95 19.17 -15.65
CA ALA A 227 -8.79 18.93 -14.82
C ALA A 227 -8.34 17.45 -14.90
N VAL A 228 -7.09 17.18 -14.53
CA VAL A 228 -6.50 15.85 -14.53
C VAL A 228 -5.84 15.57 -13.17
N PHE A 229 -6.04 14.37 -12.63
CA PHE A 229 -5.28 13.87 -11.49
C PHE A 229 -4.40 12.69 -11.90
N ILE A 230 -3.09 12.76 -11.64
CA ILE A 230 -2.13 11.71 -11.94
C ILE A 230 -1.81 10.94 -10.64
N GLY A 231 -2.31 9.71 -10.55
CA GLY A 231 -2.08 8.75 -9.47
C GLY A 231 -1.45 7.46 -9.98
N SER A 232 -0.52 7.52 -10.95
CA SER A 232 0.07 6.38 -11.66
C SER A 232 1.02 5.53 -10.80
N GLY A 233 1.30 5.96 -9.57
CA GLY A 233 2.11 5.21 -8.61
C GLY A 233 3.60 5.12 -8.97
N ALA A 234 4.29 4.15 -8.37
CA ALA A 234 5.71 3.86 -8.56
C ALA A 234 5.90 2.34 -8.70
N GLY A 235 5.72 1.81 -9.91
CA GLY A 235 5.75 0.38 -10.20
C GLY A 235 7.02 -0.12 -10.90
N LEU A 236 7.97 0.78 -11.27
CA LEU A 236 9.20 0.37 -11.92
C LEU A 236 10.22 -0.13 -10.89
N PRO A 237 10.61 -1.41 -10.90
CA PRO A 237 11.53 -1.97 -9.91
C PRO A 237 12.94 -1.40 -10.07
N LYS A 238 13.63 -1.33 -8.92
CA LYS A 238 15.06 -1.02 -8.86
C LYS A 238 15.85 -2.31 -8.73
N PHE A 239 17.01 -2.33 -9.37
CA PHE A 239 18.02 -3.37 -9.25
C PHE A 239 19.25 -2.81 -8.55
N MET A 240 20.13 -3.69 -8.06
CA MET A 240 21.32 -3.28 -7.31
C MET A 240 22.48 -2.87 -8.22
N GLY A 241 22.47 -3.31 -9.48
CA GLY A 241 23.57 -3.10 -10.44
C GLY A 241 24.76 -4.01 -10.15
N ILE A 242 24.54 -5.18 -9.57
CA ILE A 242 25.59 -6.16 -9.29
C ILE A 242 25.68 -7.24 -10.37
N GLU A 243 26.84 -7.87 -10.48
CA GLU A 243 27.06 -8.97 -11.44
C GLU A 243 26.09 -10.12 -11.15
N GLY A 244 25.49 -10.68 -12.20
CA GLY A 244 24.61 -11.84 -12.15
C GLY A 244 23.11 -11.50 -12.03
N GLU A 245 22.72 -10.22 -11.96
CA GLU A 245 21.30 -9.83 -11.91
C GLU A 245 20.49 -10.21 -13.18
N ASN A 246 21.16 -10.58 -14.26
CA ASN A 246 20.54 -11.03 -15.50
C ASN A 246 20.45 -12.57 -15.63
N LEU A 247 20.82 -13.33 -14.61
CA LEU A 247 20.70 -14.78 -14.59
C LEU A 247 19.23 -15.22 -14.49
N ASN A 248 18.92 -16.38 -15.09
CA ASN A 248 17.63 -17.04 -14.89
C ASN A 248 17.47 -17.45 -13.43
N GLY A 249 16.35 -17.08 -12.82
CA GLY A 249 16.10 -17.24 -11.38
C GLY A 249 16.22 -15.93 -10.62
N VAL A 250 16.60 -14.81 -11.26
CA VAL A 250 16.55 -13.46 -10.67
C VAL A 250 15.28 -12.76 -11.12
N PHE A 251 14.52 -12.26 -10.15
CA PHE A 251 13.25 -11.55 -10.38
C PHE A 251 13.20 -10.26 -9.57
N SER A 252 12.52 -9.26 -10.08
CA SER A 252 12.05 -8.18 -9.21
C SER A 252 10.86 -8.66 -8.37
N ALA A 253 10.73 -8.15 -7.15
CA ALA A 253 9.57 -8.46 -6.33
C ALA A 253 8.25 -8.03 -6.99
N ASN A 254 8.24 -6.91 -7.73
CA ASN A 254 7.07 -6.47 -8.48
C ASN A 254 6.63 -7.50 -9.52
N GLU A 255 7.56 -8.03 -10.32
CA GLU A 255 7.24 -9.05 -11.30
C GLU A 255 6.72 -10.32 -10.64
N TYR A 256 7.43 -10.80 -9.62
CA TYR A 256 7.08 -12.01 -8.88
C TYR A 256 5.69 -11.91 -8.26
N LEU A 257 5.43 -10.84 -7.51
CA LEU A 257 4.15 -10.61 -6.86
C LEU A 257 3.02 -10.33 -7.85
N THR A 258 3.28 -9.63 -8.97
CA THR A 258 2.26 -9.41 -10.01
C THR A 258 1.78 -10.73 -10.60
N ARG A 259 2.69 -11.67 -10.91
CA ARG A 259 2.31 -13.01 -11.40
C ARG A 259 1.46 -13.77 -10.39
N VAL A 260 1.83 -13.70 -9.11
CA VAL A 260 1.12 -14.42 -8.05
C VAL A 260 -0.23 -13.78 -7.74
N ASN A 261 -0.27 -12.47 -7.52
CA ASN A 261 -1.47 -11.78 -7.02
C ASN A 261 -2.44 -11.39 -8.13
N LEU A 262 -1.99 -10.57 -9.10
CA LEU A 262 -2.85 -10.08 -10.19
C LEU A 262 -3.22 -11.19 -11.17
N MET A 263 -2.23 -12.02 -11.55
CA MET A 263 -2.39 -13.10 -12.52
C MET A 263 -2.70 -14.45 -11.86
N LYS A 264 -2.88 -14.48 -10.53
CA LYS A 264 -3.31 -15.63 -9.72
C LYS A 264 -2.52 -16.92 -9.92
N ALA A 265 -1.19 -16.83 -10.05
CA ALA A 265 -0.33 -17.99 -10.27
C ALA A 265 -0.33 -19.02 -9.12
N TYR A 266 -0.93 -18.69 -7.98
CA TYR A 266 -1.14 -19.61 -6.87
C TYR A 266 -2.38 -20.49 -7.03
N ASP A 267 -3.32 -20.09 -7.88
CA ASP A 267 -4.62 -20.73 -8.07
C ASP A 267 -4.53 -21.69 -9.26
N ALA A 268 -4.86 -22.96 -9.04
CA ALA A 268 -4.76 -24.01 -10.05
C ALA A 268 -5.75 -23.84 -11.23
N GLU A 269 -6.74 -22.96 -11.11
CA GLU A 269 -7.65 -22.62 -12.19
C GLU A 269 -7.04 -21.66 -13.23
N TYR A 270 -5.82 -21.13 -12.95
CA TYR A 270 -5.14 -20.17 -13.81
C TYR A 270 -3.81 -20.73 -14.36
N ASP A 271 -3.65 -20.70 -15.66
CA ASP A 271 -2.42 -21.16 -16.37
C ASP A 271 -1.27 -20.13 -16.29
N THR A 272 -1.19 -19.34 -15.23
CA THR A 272 -0.14 -18.35 -15.08
C THR A 272 1.18 -18.99 -14.67
N PRO A 273 2.24 -18.94 -15.50
CA PRO A 273 3.53 -19.50 -15.15
C PRO A 273 4.18 -18.67 -14.04
N VAL A 274 4.63 -19.34 -12.99
CA VAL A 274 5.45 -18.77 -11.93
C VAL A 274 6.65 -19.63 -11.62
N TRP A 275 7.78 -18.98 -11.38
CA TRP A 275 8.98 -19.68 -10.96
C TRP A 275 8.83 -20.11 -9.49
N ARG A 276 8.94 -21.41 -9.23
CA ARG A 276 8.90 -21.99 -7.88
C ARG A 276 10.31 -22.38 -7.50
N GLY A 277 11.01 -21.47 -6.80
CA GLY A 277 12.32 -21.73 -6.25
C GLY A 277 12.26 -22.69 -5.06
N ASN A 278 13.32 -23.44 -4.85
CA ASN A 278 13.48 -24.33 -3.70
C ASN A 278 14.19 -23.61 -2.53
N LYS A 279 15.28 -22.90 -2.85
CA LYS A 279 16.02 -22.02 -1.93
C LYS A 279 15.96 -20.59 -2.46
N VAL A 280 15.20 -19.75 -1.80
CA VAL A 280 14.90 -18.38 -2.26
C VAL A 280 15.59 -17.36 -1.36
N VAL A 281 16.29 -16.42 -1.97
CA VAL A 281 16.85 -15.25 -1.28
C VAL A 281 16.09 -14.00 -1.72
N VAL A 282 15.56 -13.26 -0.76
CA VAL A 282 14.86 -11.97 -0.99
C VAL A 282 15.73 -10.83 -0.49
N LEU A 283 16.04 -9.89 -1.36
CA LEU A 283 16.91 -8.74 -1.06
C LEU A 283 16.08 -7.53 -0.66
N GLY A 284 16.12 -7.17 0.61
CA GLY A 284 15.41 -6.01 1.13
C GLY A 284 14.78 -6.24 2.51
N GLY A 285 14.32 -5.17 3.18
CA GLY A 285 13.73 -5.22 4.53
C GLY A 285 12.39 -4.51 4.65
N GLY A 286 11.74 -4.15 3.53
CA GLY A 286 10.43 -3.51 3.52
C GLY A 286 9.26 -4.50 3.45
N ASN A 287 8.02 -4.01 3.49
CA ASN A 287 6.81 -4.83 3.38
C ASN A 287 6.82 -5.70 2.12
N VAL A 288 7.29 -5.17 0.98
CA VAL A 288 7.38 -5.92 -0.28
C VAL A 288 8.33 -7.11 -0.17
N ALA A 289 9.41 -7.00 0.61
CA ALA A 289 10.32 -8.11 0.86
C ALA A 289 9.65 -9.20 1.72
N MET A 290 8.92 -8.80 2.77
CA MET A 290 8.12 -9.73 3.59
C MET A 290 7.06 -10.45 2.74
N ASP A 291 6.36 -9.69 1.90
CA ASP A 291 5.34 -10.22 0.99
C ASP A 291 5.92 -11.25 0.01
N ALA A 292 7.07 -10.94 -0.61
CA ALA A 292 7.74 -11.84 -1.55
C ALA A 292 8.24 -13.10 -0.85
N ALA A 293 8.86 -12.98 0.33
CA ALA A 293 9.38 -14.11 1.09
C ALA A 293 8.26 -15.06 1.55
N ARG A 294 7.20 -14.50 2.13
CA ARG A 294 6.04 -15.28 2.59
C ARG A 294 5.27 -15.93 1.43
N THR A 295 5.24 -15.25 0.27
CA THR A 295 4.68 -15.81 -0.97
C THR A 295 5.53 -16.99 -1.48
N ALA A 296 6.86 -16.88 -1.44
CA ALA A 296 7.75 -17.96 -1.86
C ALA A 296 7.54 -19.25 -1.03
N LEU A 297 7.39 -19.12 0.30
CA LEU A 297 7.04 -20.25 1.17
C LEU A 297 5.73 -20.92 0.74
N ARG A 298 4.68 -20.11 0.48
CA ARG A 298 3.35 -20.62 0.04
C ARG A 298 3.38 -21.30 -1.33
N LEU A 299 4.32 -20.92 -2.17
CA LEU A 299 4.54 -21.57 -3.48
C LEU A 299 5.42 -22.82 -3.38
N GLY A 300 5.88 -23.19 -2.17
CA GLY A 300 6.57 -24.47 -1.90
C GLY A 300 8.08 -24.36 -1.72
N ALA A 301 8.65 -23.16 -1.57
CA ALA A 301 10.07 -23.03 -1.24
C ALA A 301 10.37 -23.70 0.12
N GLN A 302 11.45 -24.48 0.17
CA GLN A 302 11.87 -25.19 1.40
C GLN A 302 12.65 -24.27 2.34
N GLU A 303 13.44 -23.35 1.77
CA GLU A 303 14.21 -22.38 2.51
C GLU A 303 14.03 -20.98 1.89
N VAL A 304 13.72 -20.00 2.72
CA VAL A 304 13.60 -18.61 2.30
C VAL A 304 14.42 -17.72 3.23
N TYR A 305 15.26 -16.87 2.65
CA TYR A 305 16.11 -15.93 3.35
C TYR A 305 15.74 -14.51 2.99
N ILE A 306 15.64 -13.63 4.00
CA ILE A 306 15.66 -12.18 3.83
C ILE A 306 17.12 -11.73 4.03
N VAL A 307 17.71 -11.10 3.03
CA VAL A 307 19.04 -10.46 3.15
C VAL A 307 18.86 -8.96 3.25
N TYR A 308 19.29 -8.39 4.36
CA TYR A 308 19.14 -6.96 4.62
C TYR A 308 20.40 -6.34 5.23
N ARG A 309 20.83 -5.21 4.67
CA ARG A 309 22.10 -4.57 5.01
C ARG A 309 22.14 -3.81 6.35
N ARG A 310 21.00 -3.72 7.07
CA ARG A 310 20.90 -3.09 8.39
C ARG A 310 20.38 -4.11 9.42
N SER A 311 20.17 -3.63 10.65
CA SER A 311 19.60 -4.46 11.72
C SER A 311 18.07 -4.49 11.65
N ARG A 312 17.46 -5.25 12.56
CA ARG A 312 16.00 -5.38 12.66
C ARG A 312 15.32 -4.06 12.98
N GLU A 313 15.97 -3.22 13.80
CA GLU A 313 15.43 -1.93 14.22
C GLU A 313 15.27 -0.95 13.04
N GLU A 314 16.11 -1.06 12.01
CA GLU A 314 16.02 -0.22 10.82
C GLU A 314 15.16 -0.81 9.70
N MET A 315 14.52 -1.96 9.91
CA MET A 315 13.62 -2.53 8.90
C MET A 315 12.38 -1.64 8.72
N PRO A 316 12.08 -1.19 7.50
CA PRO A 316 10.94 -0.32 7.26
C PRO A 316 9.61 -1.07 7.09
N CYS A 317 9.60 -2.40 7.22
CA CYS A 317 8.37 -3.18 7.21
C CYS A 317 7.59 -3.01 8.51
N ARG A 318 6.30 -3.33 8.50
CA ARG A 318 5.50 -3.47 9.72
C ARG A 318 6.11 -4.52 10.63
N VAL A 319 6.08 -4.26 11.94
CA VAL A 319 6.58 -5.18 12.95
C VAL A 319 5.86 -6.53 12.85
N GLU A 320 4.53 -6.51 12.73
CA GLU A 320 3.68 -7.68 12.57
C GLU A 320 4.06 -8.53 11.35
N GLU A 321 4.39 -7.91 10.21
CA GLU A 321 4.77 -8.64 9.00
C GLU A 321 6.13 -9.33 9.12
N ALA A 322 7.08 -8.70 9.84
CA ALA A 322 8.35 -9.32 10.15
C ALA A 322 8.20 -10.50 11.15
N GLU A 323 7.29 -10.35 12.13
CA GLU A 323 6.96 -11.43 13.08
C GLU A 323 6.31 -12.61 12.36
N HIS A 324 5.32 -12.35 11.52
CA HIS A 324 4.68 -13.38 10.70
C HIS A 324 5.68 -14.12 9.80
N ALA A 325 6.61 -13.39 9.17
CA ALA A 325 7.64 -14.02 8.34
C ALA A 325 8.54 -14.97 9.15
N LEU A 326 8.96 -14.56 10.36
CA LEU A 326 9.75 -15.40 11.27
C LEU A 326 8.99 -16.65 11.74
N GLU A 327 7.74 -16.48 12.17
CA GLU A 327 6.87 -17.58 12.61
C GLU A 327 6.63 -18.60 11.47
N GLU A 328 6.55 -18.12 10.22
CA GLU A 328 6.39 -18.94 9.03
C GLU A 328 7.69 -19.62 8.58
N GLY A 329 8.82 -19.32 9.23
CA GLY A 329 10.11 -19.99 9.00
C GLY A 329 11.06 -19.26 8.04
N VAL A 330 10.79 -18.00 7.70
CA VAL A 330 11.74 -17.17 6.94
C VAL A 330 12.96 -16.87 7.81
N LYS A 331 14.14 -17.08 7.25
CA LYS A 331 15.44 -16.81 7.90
C LYS A 331 15.90 -15.39 7.57
N PHE A 332 16.45 -14.67 8.56
CA PHE A 332 16.90 -13.30 8.40
C PHE A 332 18.42 -13.21 8.47
N GLU A 333 19.05 -12.89 7.35
CA GLU A 333 20.45 -12.54 7.22
C GLU A 333 20.60 -11.03 7.26
N LEU A 334 20.64 -10.49 8.48
CA LEU A 334 20.76 -9.06 8.72
C LEU A 334 22.23 -8.62 8.67
N LEU A 335 22.47 -7.30 8.58
CA LEU A 335 23.80 -6.72 8.43
C LEU A 335 24.59 -7.38 7.30
N SER A 336 23.93 -7.57 6.16
CA SER A 336 24.46 -8.33 5.03
C SER A 336 24.16 -7.62 3.73
N GLN A 337 25.21 -7.23 2.99
CA GLN A 337 25.16 -6.54 1.71
C GLN A 337 25.44 -7.53 0.59
N PRO A 338 24.49 -7.80 -0.33
CA PRO A 338 24.75 -8.57 -1.53
C PRO A 338 25.73 -7.84 -2.45
N ILE A 339 26.71 -8.54 -3.00
CA ILE A 339 27.73 -7.97 -3.89
C ILE A 339 27.80 -8.64 -5.26
N LYS A 340 27.34 -9.91 -5.36
CA LYS A 340 27.36 -10.66 -6.62
C LYS A 340 26.36 -11.82 -6.55
N ILE A 341 25.70 -12.09 -7.67
CA ILE A 341 24.88 -13.31 -7.86
C ILE A 341 25.70 -14.28 -8.67
N LEU A 342 25.89 -15.49 -8.15
CA LEU A 342 26.66 -16.56 -8.79
C LEU A 342 25.74 -17.45 -9.59
N GLY A 343 26.23 -17.94 -10.73
CA GLY A 343 25.44 -18.82 -11.58
C GLY A 343 26.28 -19.81 -12.35
N GLN A 344 25.61 -20.85 -12.80
CA GLN A 344 26.14 -21.85 -13.71
C GLN A 344 25.13 -22.10 -14.83
N ASP A 345 25.59 -22.21 -16.04
CA ASP A 345 24.76 -22.43 -17.23
C ASP A 345 23.61 -21.44 -17.40
N GLY A 346 23.87 -20.16 -17.02
CA GLY A 346 22.89 -19.07 -17.09
C GLY A 346 21.82 -19.09 -16.01
N LYS A 347 21.93 -19.92 -14.98
CA LYS A 347 20.98 -20.03 -13.86
C LYS A 347 21.65 -19.66 -12.53
N VAL A 348 20.89 -19.08 -11.61
CA VAL A 348 21.34 -18.78 -10.24
C VAL A 348 21.71 -20.07 -9.50
N THR A 349 22.83 -20.02 -8.78
CA THR A 349 23.29 -21.12 -7.88
C THR A 349 23.58 -20.64 -6.47
N ALA A 350 23.94 -19.35 -6.30
CA ALA A 350 24.19 -18.77 -4.99
C ALA A 350 24.21 -17.23 -5.07
N ILE A 351 24.27 -16.58 -3.91
CA ILE A 351 24.56 -15.15 -3.77
C ILE A 351 25.73 -14.94 -2.84
N GLU A 352 26.65 -14.07 -3.20
CA GLU A 352 27.76 -13.65 -2.37
C GLU A 352 27.42 -12.35 -1.65
N CYS A 353 27.63 -12.33 -0.36
CA CYS A 353 27.37 -11.21 0.52
C CYS A 353 28.59 -10.80 1.32
N LEU A 354 28.66 -9.53 1.72
CA LEU A 354 29.57 -9.00 2.73
C LEU A 354 28.78 -8.74 4.04
N LYS A 355 29.43 -8.96 5.19
CA LYS A 355 28.89 -8.47 6.45
C LYS A 355 29.01 -6.96 6.55
N CYS A 356 28.09 -6.34 7.25
CA CYS A 356 28.07 -4.91 7.51
C CYS A 356 28.08 -4.61 9.00
N GLU A 357 28.61 -3.45 9.34
CA GLU A 357 28.38 -2.78 10.62
C GLU A 357 27.63 -1.49 10.41
N LEU A 358 26.97 -0.97 11.46
CA LEU A 358 26.21 0.27 11.38
C LEU A 358 27.02 1.40 11.99
N THR A 359 27.07 2.55 11.29
CA THR A 359 27.63 3.77 11.84
C THR A 359 26.78 4.33 12.98
N GLU A 360 27.32 5.34 13.69
CA GLU A 360 26.50 6.18 14.56
C GLU A 360 25.34 6.82 13.75
N PRO A 361 24.21 7.13 14.40
CA PRO A 361 23.09 7.80 13.75
C PRO A 361 23.50 9.14 13.15
N ASP A 362 23.05 9.40 11.91
CA ASP A 362 23.16 10.72 11.29
C ASP A 362 22.11 11.70 11.88
N GLU A 363 22.10 12.96 11.40
CA GLU A 363 21.16 13.99 11.84
C GLU A 363 19.68 13.60 11.71
N SER A 364 19.38 12.66 10.82
CA SER A 364 18.02 12.09 10.65
C SER A 364 17.75 10.91 11.58
N GLY A 365 18.71 10.52 12.43
CA GLY A 365 18.64 9.34 13.30
C GLY A 365 18.88 8.02 12.56
N ARG A 366 19.35 8.03 11.31
CA ARG A 366 19.58 6.82 10.50
C ARG A 366 21.02 6.37 10.60
N ARG A 367 21.23 5.09 10.91
CA ARG A 367 22.53 4.43 10.86
C ARG A 367 22.82 3.91 9.45
N ARG A 368 24.02 4.16 8.94
CA ARG A 368 24.43 3.71 7.60
C ARG A 368 25.14 2.38 7.72
N PRO A 369 24.87 1.43 6.81
CA PRO A 369 25.63 0.19 6.73
C PRO A 369 27.00 0.48 6.07
N VAL A 370 28.05 -0.07 6.68
CA VAL A 370 29.43 -0.06 6.16
C VAL A 370 29.86 -1.51 5.99
N GLU A 371 30.33 -1.83 4.80
CA GLU A 371 30.81 -3.19 4.49
C GLU A 371 32.12 -3.47 5.22
N ILE A 372 32.24 -4.71 5.77
CA ILE A 372 33.43 -5.20 6.44
C ILE A 372 34.30 -5.90 5.39
N PRO A 373 35.45 -5.35 4.99
CA PRO A 373 36.31 -5.97 3.99
C PRO A 373 36.76 -7.38 4.38
N GLY A 374 36.72 -8.31 3.42
CA GLY A 374 37.14 -9.69 3.64
C GLY A 374 36.15 -10.56 4.41
N SER A 375 34.94 -10.06 4.69
CA SER A 375 33.89 -10.82 5.38
C SER A 375 32.96 -11.57 4.41
N ASN A 376 33.41 -11.83 3.18
CA ASN A 376 32.63 -12.49 2.15
C ASN A 376 32.10 -13.84 2.61
N TYR A 377 30.86 -14.14 2.28
CA TYR A 377 30.26 -15.43 2.49
C TYR A 377 29.19 -15.71 1.44
N ILE A 378 28.84 -16.96 1.26
CA ILE A 378 27.95 -17.43 0.21
C ILE A 378 26.68 -18.00 0.84
N ILE A 379 25.53 -17.65 0.25
CA ILE A 379 24.25 -18.30 0.51
C ILE A 379 23.87 -19.04 -0.78
N GLU A 380 23.82 -20.37 -0.74
CA GLU A 380 23.31 -21.17 -1.82
C GLU A 380 21.83 -20.88 -2.05
N CYS A 381 21.44 -20.65 -3.30
CA CYS A 381 20.04 -20.42 -3.68
C CYS A 381 19.86 -20.69 -5.18
N ASP A 382 18.65 -21.01 -5.58
CA ASP A 382 18.25 -21.13 -7.00
C ASP A 382 17.39 -19.95 -7.47
N THR A 383 17.03 -19.07 -6.56
CA THR A 383 16.17 -17.93 -6.84
C THR A 383 16.55 -16.71 -5.99
N VAL A 384 16.64 -15.57 -6.65
CA VAL A 384 16.86 -14.26 -6.01
C VAL A 384 15.72 -13.34 -6.38
N ILE A 385 15.07 -12.73 -5.35
CA ILE A 385 13.99 -11.75 -5.53
C ILE A 385 14.45 -10.39 -5.02
N VAL A 386 14.57 -9.42 -5.92
CA VAL A 386 15.06 -8.07 -5.62
C VAL A 386 13.89 -7.18 -5.15
N ALA A 387 13.89 -6.77 -3.87
CA ALA A 387 12.84 -6.00 -3.20
C ALA A 387 13.38 -4.71 -2.57
N ILE A 388 14.26 -3.99 -3.27
CA ILE A 388 14.95 -2.78 -2.77
C ILE A 388 14.24 -1.46 -3.10
N GLY A 389 13.00 -1.54 -3.49
CA GLY A 389 12.13 -0.40 -3.79
C GLY A 389 11.89 -0.20 -5.28
N THR A 390 11.06 0.80 -5.56
CA THR A 390 10.56 1.11 -6.90
C THR A 390 10.69 2.60 -7.21
N SER A 391 10.42 2.98 -8.45
CA SER A 391 10.34 4.36 -8.92
C SER A 391 9.12 4.53 -9.84
N PRO A 392 8.64 5.77 -10.06
CA PRO A 392 7.62 6.03 -11.07
C PRO A 392 8.07 5.58 -12.45
N ASN A 393 7.13 5.03 -13.23
CA ASN A 393 7.39 4.68 -14.62
C ASN A 393 7.49 5.95 -15.46
N PRO A 394 8.59 6.18 -16.21
CA PRO A 394 8.79 7.42 -16.99
C PRO A 394 7.96 7.48 -18.27
N LEU A 395 7.12 6.48 -18.56
CA LEU A 395 6.36 6.41 -19.81
C LEU A 395 5.52 7.67 -20.04
N LEU A 396 4.75 8.10 -19.03
CA LEU A 396 3.91 9.29 -19.13
C LEU A 396 4.76 10.57 -19.31
N THR A 397 5.77 10.77 -18.48
CA THR A 397 6.65 11.95 -18.54
C THR A 397 7.55 11.98 -19.77
N ASN A 398 7.83 10.81 -20.36
CA ASN A 398 8.53 10.72 -21.65
C ASN A 398 7.64 11.07 -22.82
N SER A 399 6.34 10.77 -22.77
CA SER A 399 5.36 11.10 -23.80
C SER A 399 4.87 12.55 -23.72
N PHE A 400 4.87 13.17 -22.54
CA PHE A 400 4.41 14.55 -22.31
C PHE A 400 5.45 15.35 -21.51
N LYS A 401 6.30 16.09 -22.23
CA LYS A 401 7.52 16.74 -21.68
C LYS A 401 7.27 17.97 -20.80
N ASP A 402 6.05 18.49 -20.78
CA ASP A 402 5.68 19.63 -19.94
C ASP A 402 5.53 19.22 -18.46
N LEU A 403 5.29 17.95 -18.18
CA LEU A 403 5.38 17.37 -16.84
C LEU A 403 6.84 17.26 -16.40
N LYS A 404 7.25 18.06 -15.43
CA LYS A 404 8.62 18.03 -14.89
C LYS A 404 8.74 17.03 -13.76
N THR A 405 9.91 16.42 -13.67
CA THR A 405 10.26 15.43 -12.66
C THR A 405 11.50 15.83 -11.86
N ALA A 406 11.56 15.39 -10.62
CA ALA A 406 12.76 15.46 -9.79
C ALA A 406 13.79 14.38 -10.19
N ASN A 407 15.00 14.44 -9.62
CA ASN A 407 16.12 13.54 -9.95
C ASN A 407 15.79 12.02 -9.80
N LYS A 408 14.77 11.68 -8.99
CA LYS A 408 14.33 10.28 -8.79
C LYS A 408 13.17 9.87 -9.70
N GLY A 409 12.80 10.71 -10.68
CA GLY A 409 11.70 10.46 -11.61
C GLY A 409 10.30 10.72 -11.03
N THR A 410 10.19 11.25 -9.82
CA THR A 410 8.91 11.65 -9.21
C THR A 410 8.42 12.97 -9.80
N LEU A 411 7.11 13.12 -9.96
CA LEU A 411 6.51 14.35 -10.46
C LEU A 411 6.72 15.50 -9.46
N ILE A 412 7.05 16.69 -9.99
CA ILE A 412 7.14 17.92 -9.22
C ILE A 412 5.74 18.52 -9.10
N VAL A 413 5.32 18.81 -7.87
CA VAL A 413 4.06 19.48 -7.56
C VAL A 413 4.28 20.62 -6.57
N ASP A 414 3.38 21.59 -6.59
CA ASP A 414 3.31 22.65 -5.59
C ASP A 414 2.62 22.18 -4.29
N GLU A 415 2.41 23.13 -3.36
CA GLU A 415 1.73 22.89 -2.10
C GLU A 415 0.26 22.44 -2.25
N ASN A 416 -0.37 22.67 -3.40
CA ASN A 416 -1.73 22.28 -3.75
C ASN A 416 -1.80 20.98 -4.55
N ASN A 417 -0.69 20.26 -4.69
CA ASN A 417 -0.55 19.07 -5.54
C ASN A 417 -0.72 19.35 -7.04
N MET A 418 -0.66 20.60 -7.49
CA MET A 418 -0.66 20.94 -8.92
C MET A 418 0.74 20.74 -9.50
N THR A 419 0.83 20.14 -10.68
CA THR A 419 2.08 19.91 -11.41
C THR A 419 2.57 21.20 -12.08
N THR A 420 3.62 21.09 -12.90
CA THR A 420 4.09 22.19 -13.75
C THR A 420 3.13 22.55 -14.89
N VAL A 421 2.06 21.77 -15.07
CA VAL A 421 1.03 21.95 -16.08
C VAL A 421 -0.26 22.41 -15.39
N GLU A 422 -0.84 23.49 -15.90
CA GLU A 422 -2.07 24.03 -15.33
C GLU A 422 -3.22 23.02 -15.38
N ASN A 423 -4.03 22.96 -14.31
CA ASN A 423 -5.15 22.02 -14.12
C ASN A 423 -4.74 20.52 -14.10
N VAL A 424 -3.45 20.21 -14.06
CA VAL A 424 -2.93 18.86 -13.88
C VAL A 424 -2.36 18.71 -12.48
N TYR A 425 -2.94 17.82 -11.70
CA TYR A 425 -2.58 17.53 -10.32
C TYR A 425 -1.96 16.14 -10.23
N ALA A 426 -1.15 15.90 -9.21
CA ALA A 426 -0.60 14.58 -8.98
C ALA A 426 -0.49 14.26 -7.50
N GLY A 427 -0.49 12.96 -7.16
CA GLY A 427 -0.35 12.52 -5.78
C GLY A 427 0.04 11.05 -5.65
N GLY A 428 0.23 10.61 -4.39
CA GLY A 428 0.69 9.27 -4.07
C GLY A 428 2.13 9.02 -4.52
N ASP A 429 2.46 7.75 -4.78
CA ASP A 429 3.83 7.33 -5.06
C ASP A 429 4.42 7.93 -6.34
N ALA A 430 3.60 8.44 -7.25
CA ALA A 430 4.05 9.19 -8.42
C ALA A 430 4.80 10.50 -8.05
N VAL A 431 4.49 11.06 -6.87
CA VAL A 431 5.09 12.30 -6.34
C VAL A 431 6.11 12.03 -5.24
N THR A 432 5.78 11.16 -4.28
CA THR A 432 6.61 10.91 -3.09
C THR A 432 7.63 9.79 -3.26
N GLY A 433 7.49 8.96 -4.28
CA GLY A 433 8.06 7.62 -4.33
C GLY A 433 7.24 6.65 -3.49
N ALA A 434 7.61 5.37 -3.47
CA ALA A 434 6.87 4.33 -2.76
C ALA A 434 6.70 4.67 -1.27
N ALA A 435 5.44 4.72 -0.81
CA ALA A 435 5.05 5.04 0.55
C ALA A 435 3.93 4.11 1.05
N THR A 436 2.98 4.59 1.84
CA THR A 436 1.87 3.78 2.34
C THR A 436 0.57 4.07 1.58
N VAL A 437 -0.33 3.09 1.57
CA VAL A 437 -1.66 3.21 0.96
C VAL A 437 -2.38 4.47 1.46
N ILE A 438 -2.44 4.67 2.77
CA ILE A 438 -3.17 5.80 3.37
C ILE A 438 -2.53 7.17 3.06
N LEU A 439 -1.21 7.24 2.89
CA LEU A 439 -0.53 8.47 2.46
C LEU A 439 -0.87 8.80 1.00
N ALA A 440 -0.92 7.78 0.14
CA ALA A 440 -1.35 7.96 -1.24
C ALA A 440 -2.82 8.43 -1.31
N MET A 441 -3.71 7.87 -0.48
CA MET A 441 -5.09 8.32 -0.35
C MET A 441 -5.18 9.77 0.12
N GLY A 442 -4.40 10.16 1.14
CA GLY A 442 -4.34 11.54 1.63
C GLY A 442 -3.93 12.55 0.55
N ALA A 443 -2.96 12.18 -0.29
CA ALA A 443 -2.56 13.01 -1.43
C ALA A 443 -3.68 13.13 -2.48
N GLY A 444 -4.39 12.03 -2.77
CA GLY A 444 -5.56 12.03 -3.65
C GLY A 444 -6.67 12.96 -3.14
N LYS A 445 -7.00 12.88 -1.84
CA LYS A 445 -7.98 13.78 -1.20
C LYS A 445 -7.61 15.25 -1.31
N LYS A 446 -6.34 15.56 -1.03
CA LYS A 446 -5.84 16.94 -1.10
C LYS A 446 -5.97 17.50 -2.51
N ALA A 447 -5.54 16.76 -3.52
CA ALA A 447 -5.67 17.16 -4.92
C ALA A 447 -7.14 17.29 -5.34
N ALA A 448 -8.00 16.34 -4.96
CA ALA A 448 -9.44 16.39 -5.26
C ALA A 448 -10.11 17.64 -4.68
N ALA A 449 -9.76 18.04 -3.46
CA ALA A 449 -10.28 19.27 -2.85
C ALA A 449 -9.91 20.53 -3.67
N GLN A 450 -8.66 20.63 -4.16
CA GLN A 450 -8.20 21.72 -4.98
C GLN A 450 -8.89 21.76 -6.36
N ILE A 451 -9.03 20.58 -6.98
CA ILE A 451 -9.75 20.46 -8.26
C ILE A 451 -11.20 20.92 -8.09
N LEU A 452 -11.90 20.43 -7.04
CA LEU A 452 -13.30 20.80 -6.78
C LEU A 452 -13.46 22.31 -6.54
N GLN A 453 -12.54 22.92 -5.80
CA GLN A 453 -12.55 24.36 -5.60
C GLN A 453 -12.48 25.11 -6.95
N LYS A 454 -11.52 24.79 -7.80
CA LYS A 454 -11.38 25.41 -9.14
C LYS A 454 -12.61 25.20 -10.03
N LEU A 455 -13.19 23.99 -10.01
CA LEU A 455 -14.39 23.69 -10.79
C LEU A 455 -15.60 24.50 -10.32
N LYS A 456 -15.79 24.66 -9.01
CA LYS A 456 -16.85 25.49 -8.40
C LYS A 456 -16.68 26.97 -8.79
N GLU A 457 -15.47 27.51 -8.71
CA GLU A 457 -15.15 28.87 -9.12
C GLU A 457 -15.49 29.10 -10.62
N LYS A 458 -15.09 28.16 -11.50
CA LYS A 458 -15.39 28.20 -12.94
C LYS A 458 -16.90 28.13 -13.21
N ALA A 459 -17.65 27.36 -12.43
CA ALA A 459 -19.10 27.23 -12.53
C ALA A 459 -19.88 28.43 -11.94
N GLY A 460 -19.20 29.41 -11.35
CA GLY A 460 -19.83 30.54 -10.64
C GLY A 460 -20.54 30.15 -9.34
N LYS A 461 -20.20 28.98 -8.80
CA LYS A 461 -20.72 28.42 -7.54
C LYS A 461 -19.67 28.61 -6.43
N THR A 462 -19.34 29.84 -6.08
CA THR A 462 -18.53 30.14 -4.88
C THR A 462 -19.42 30.03 -3.65
N GLU A 463 -18.93 29.37 -2.59
CA GLU A 463 -19.57 29.30 -1.27
C GLU A 463 -19.54 30.64 -0.55
#